data_5c00296a6b1fa5787cbfd83ec80e5510
#
_entry.id   5c00296a6b1fa5787cbfd83ec80e5510
#
_cell.length_a   1.000
_cell.length_b   1.000
_cell.length_c   1.000
_cell.angle_alpha   90.00
_cell.angle_beta   90.00
_cell.angle_gamma   90.00
#
_symmetry.space_group_name_H-M   'P 1'
#
loop_
_entity.id
_entity.type
_entity.pdbx_description
1 polymer ?
#
loop_
_entity_poly.entity_id
_entity_poly.type
_entity_poly.pdbx_seq_one_letter_code
_entity_poly.pdbx_strand_id
1 'polypeptide(L)'
;MKKETKAKLLPSIGEASQILGVSEATLRQWTDDGLIKAYVTPGGHRRYAREQLDEFMHSHQKMLGTKDLVARLEDTAEPLREIGATTSVGAYKRLGPAQQKNLAILGRKILNAIICYVSEPAKREESLSQARETGAEFGTILAEARVPLTDSIQVFTSHRAPIIESVATMMRQREVVTESILAAIPLIDDVMDQALVELVKAYQAKARS
;
A
#
# COMPACT_ATOMS: atom_id res chain seq x y z
N MET A 1 4.14 22.20 52.07
CA MET A 1 4.13 22.10 50.61
C MET A 1 3.17 20.97 50.20
N LYS A 2 1.96 21.32 49.79
CA LYS A 2 0.98 20.34 49.24
C LYS A 2 1.34 20.01 47.81
N LYS A 3 1.74 18.77 47.55
CA LYS A 3 1.77 18.24 46.15
C LYS A 3 0.31 18.12 45.66
N GLU A 4 -0.09 19.03 44.81
CA GLU A 4 -1.32 18.87 44.02
C GLU A 4 -1.10 17.70 43.05
N THR A 5 -1.69 16.57 43.38
CA THR A 5 -1.86 15.46 42.46
C THR A 5 -2.90 15.94 41.39
N LYS A 6 -2.43 16.44 40.26
CA LYS A 6 -3.29 16.66 39.09
C LYS A 6 -3.98 15.35 38.81
N ALA A 7 -5.29 15.24 39.13
CA ALA A 7 -6.10 14.10 38.74
C ALA A 7 -5.97 13.97 37.22
N LYS A 8 -5.46 12.84 36.76
CA LYS A 8 -5.27 12.53 35.35
C LYS A 8 -6.65 12.47 34.71
N LEU A 9 -7.12 13.58 34.13
CA LEU A 9 -8.40 13.65 33.45
C LEU A 9 -8.35 12.64 32.29
N LEU A 10 -9.26 11.66 32.33
CA LEU A 10 -9.40 10.69 31.25
C LEU A 10 -10.03 11.38 30.03
N PRO A 11 -9.39 11.34 28.84
CA PRO A 11 -9.92 11.87 27.61
C PRO A 11 -11.36 11.43 27.33
N SER A 12 -12.19 12.36 26.86
CA SER A 12 -13.51 12.08 26.31
C SER A 12 -13.42 11.32 24.99
N ILE A 13 -14.54 10.82 24.48
CA ILE A 13 -14.52 10.13 23.18
C ILE A 13 -14.07 11.06 22.05
N GLY A 14 -14.44 12.36 22.07
CA GLY A 14 -13.98 13.34 21.08
C GLY A 14 -12.47 13.58 21.14
N GLU A 15 -11.91 13.76 22.36
CA GLU A 15 -10.46 13.92 22.54
C GLU A 15 -9.70 12.64 22.17
N ALA A 16 -10.22 11.47 22.56
CA ALA A 16 -9.62 10.18 22.24
C ALA A 16 -9.65 9.88 20.73
N SER A 17 -10.74 10.24 20.05
CA SER A 17 -10.84 10.08 18.59
C SER A 17 -9.86 10.97 17.85
N GLN A 18 -9.64 12.20 18.32
CA GLN A 18 -8.59 13.10 17.79
C GLN A 18 -7.19 12.55 18.02
N ILE A 19 -6.90 12.03 19.23
CA ILE A 19 -5.59 11.39 19.54
C ILE A 19 -5.33 10.21 18.61
N LEU A 20 -6.34 9.37 18.34
CA LEU A 20 -6.24 8.20 17.47
C LEU A 20 -6.34 8.52 15.97
N GLY A 21 -6.72 9.74 15.61
CA GLY A 21 -6.92 10.15 14.21
C GLY A 21 -8.10 9.45 13.53
N VAL A 22 -9.15 9.10 14.28
CA VAL A 22 -10.33 8.38 13.77
C VAL A 22 -11.63 9.11 14.11
N SER A 23 -12.75 8.72 13.50
CA SER A 23 -14.05 9.25 13.86
C SER A 23 -14.54 8.73 15.23
N GLU A 24 -15.37 9.51 15.94
CA GLU A 24 -16.01 9.02 17.18
C GLU A 24 -16.84 7.75 16.95
N ALA A 25 -17.45 7.61 15.78
CA ALA A 25 -18.21 6.41 15.42
C ALA A 25 -17.30 5.18 15.33
N THR A 26 -16.14 5.32 14.71
CA THR A 26 -15.12 4.26 14.64
C THR A 26 -14.62 3.88 16.03
N LEU A 27 -14.35 4.88 16.89
CA LEU A 27 -13.89 4.62 18.25
C LEU A 27 -14.96 3.95 19.12
N ARG A 28 -16.24 4.29 18.92
CA ARG A 28 -17.35 3.57 19.57
C ARG A 28 -17.37 2.12 19.16
N GLN A 29 -17.30 1.85 17.85
CA GLN A 29 -17.30 0.48 17.32
C GLN A 29 -16.14 -0.33 17.93
N TRP A 30 -14.92 0.21 17.94
CA TRP A 30 -13.76 -0.47 18.53
C TRP A 30 -13.90 -0.74 20.03
N THR A 31 -14.60 0.17 20.74
CA THR A 31 -14.90 -0.04 22.16
C THR A 31 -15.94 -1.13 22.37
N ASP A 32 -16.97 -1.18 21.52
CA ASP A 32 -18.02 -2.18 21.57
C ASP A 32 -17.49 -3.57 21.16
N ASP A 33 -16.58 -3.62 20.21
CA ASP A 33 -15.87 -4.83 19.78
C ASP A 33 -14.77 -5.30 20.77
N GLY A 34 -14.55 -4.53 21.87
CA GLY A 34 -13.58 -4.86 22.90
C GLY A 34 -12.11 -4.63 22.49
N LEU A 35 -11.87 -3.99 21.35
CA LEU A 35 -10.50 -3.68 20.85
C LEU A 35 -9.80 -2.61 21.68
N ILE A 36 -10.57 -1.66 22.26
CA ILE A 36 -10.07 -0.63 23.17
C ILE A 36 -10.99 -0.51 24.38
N LYS A 37 -10.41 -0.45 25.57
CA LYS A 37 -11.20 -0.32 26.81
C LYS A 37 -11.60 1.13 27.06
N ALA A 38 -12.85 1.35 27.44
CA ALA A 38 -13.34 2.62 27.93
C ALA A 38 -13.93 2.48 29.34
N TYR A 39 -13.79 3.54 30.12
CA TYR A 39 -14.50 3.70 31.39
C TYR A 39 -15.80 4.44 31.13
N VAL A 40 -16.90 3.95 31.64
CA VAL A 40 -18.21 4.61 31.49
C VAL A 40 -18.50 5.38 32.78
N THR A 41 -18.73 6.68 32.68
CA THR A 41 -19.13 7.50 33.82
C THR A 41 -20.56 7.17 34.24
N PRO A 42 -21.01 7.52 35.47
CA PRO A 42 -22.39 7.36 35.89
C PRO A 42 -23.42 8.03 34.95
N GLY A 43 -22.99 9.06 34.19
CA GLY A 43 -23.81 9.72 33.17
C GLY A 43 -23.74 9.07 31.79
N GLY A 44 -23.18 7.87 31.63
CA GLY A 44 -23.10 7.13 30.37
C GLY A 44 -22.02 7.60 29.41
N HIS A 45 -21.13 8.51 29.79
CA HIS A 45 -20.09 9.02 28.92
C HIS A 45 -18.84 8.13 28.97
N ARG A 46 -18.31 7.76 27.79
CA ARG A 46 -17.07 7.00 27.68
C ARG A 46 -15.85 7.88 27.94
N ARG A 47 -14.89 7.33 28.70
CA ARG A 47 -13.60 7.94 29.04
C ARG A 47 -12.50 6.93 28.77
N TYR A 48 -11.36 7.40 28.25
CA TYR A 48 -10.25 6.56 27.83
C TYR A 48 -9.00 6.89 28.64
N ALA A 49 -8.27 5.90 29.11
CA ALA A 49 -6.96 6.14 29.70
C ALA A 49 -5.94 6.45 28.62
N ARG A 50 -5.13 7.50 28.79
CA ARG A 50 -4.14 7.91 27.80
C ARG A 50 -3.13 6.81 27.50
N GLU A 51 -2.73 6.08 28.53
CA GLU A 51 -1.85 4.93 28.41
C GLU A 51 -2.43 3.84 27.52
N GLN A 52 -3.75 3.61 27.58
CA GLN A 52 -4.44 2.63 26.74
C GLN A 52 -4.58 3.13 25.29
N LEU A 53 -4.76 4.44 25.08
CA LEU A 53 -4.73 5.04 23.75
C LEU A 53 -3.33 4.91 23.13
N ASP A 54 -2.29 5.20 23.90
CA ASP A 54 -0.91 5.10 23.45
C ASP A 54 -0.53 3.63 23.16
N GLU A 55 -0.90 2.70 24.02
CA GLU A 55 -0.69 1.26 23.82
C GLU A 55 -1.47 0.73 22.60
N PHE A 56 -2.71 1.17 22.44
CA PHE A 56 -3.52 0.84 21.28
C PHE A 56 -2.90 1.40 20.01
N MET A 57 -2.43 2.65 20.01
CA MET A 57 -1.71 3.23 18.88
C MET A 57 -0.46 2.43 18.53
N HIS A 58 0.37 2.06 19.51
CA HIS A 58 1.59 1.27 19.27
C HIS A 58 1.27 -0.14 18.73
N SER A 59 0.25 -0.81 19.28
CA SER A 59 -0.10 -2.18 18.89
C SER A 59 -0.90 -2.24 17.57
N HIS A 60 -1.74 -1.23 17.28
CA HIS A 60 -2.61 -1.19 16.11
C HIS A 60 -2.15 -0.21 15.02
N GLN A 61 -1.15 0.62 15.29
CA GLN A 61 -0.55 1.56 14.33
C GLN A 61 -0.07 0.83 13.07
N LYS A 62 0.45 -0.37 13.24
CA LYS A 62 0.83 -1.28 12.17
C LYS A 62 -0.38 -1.72 11.31
N MET A 63 -1.53 -2.02 11.95
CA MET A 63 -2.74 -2.45 11.25
C MET A 63 -3.48 -1.30 10.55
N LEU A 64 -3.58 -0.13 11.19
CA LEU A 64 -4.29 1.02 10.65
C LEU A 64 -3.55 1.61 9.44
N GLY A 65 -2.23 1.80 9.56
CA GLY A 65 -1.41 2.29 8.46
C GLY A 65 -1.40 1.34 7.26
N THR A 66 -1.40 0.03 7.50
CA THR A 66 -1.42 -0.98 6.42
C THR A 66 -2.77 -1.02 5.70
N LYS A 67 -3.90 -0.97 6.42
CA LYS A 67 -5.24 -0.96 5.78
C LYS A 67 -5.46 0.26 4.91
N ASP A 68 -5.05 1.43 5.38
CA ASP A 68 -5.16 2.67 4.60
C ASP A 68 -4.21 2.67 3.40
N LEU A 69 -3.01 2.09 3.55
CA LEU A 69 -2.08 1.91 2.45
C LEU A 69 -2.66 0.97 1.39
N VAL A 70 -3.22 -0.17 1.81
CA VAL A 70 -3.89 -1.11 0.90
C VAL A 70 -5.02 -0.43 0.13
N ALA A 71 -5.93 0.27 0.82
CA ALA A 71 -7.02 1.00 0.17
C ALA A 71 -6.50 2.02 -0.86
N ARG A 72 -5.43 2.75 -0.53
CA ARG A 72 -4.81 3.70 -1.46
C ARG A 72 -4.12 3.02 -2.64
N LEU A 73 -3.47 1.88 -2.43
CA LEU A 73 -2.87 1.10 -3.51
C LEU A 73 -3.96 0.53 -4.44
N GLU A 74 -5.11 0.12 -3.90
CA GLU A 74 -6.27 -0.29 -4.70
C GLU A 74 -6.81 0.86 -5.56
N ASP A 75 -6.88 2.08 -5.02
CA ASP A 75 -7.28 3.28 -5.75
C ASP A 75 -6.31 3.62 -6.90
N THR A 76 -5.04 3.19 -6.84
CA THR A 76 -4.08 3.40 -7.95
C THR A 76 -4.31 2.47 -9.14
N ALA A 77 -5.18 1.49 -9.03
CA ALA A 77 -5.45 0.56 -10.11
C ALA A 77 -6.04 1.24 -11.37
N GLU A 78 -6.86 2.28 -11.23
CA GLU A 78 -7.38 3.06 -12.38
C GLU A 78 -6.31 3.97 -13.01
N PRO A 79 -5.53 4.79 -12.25
CA PRO A 79 -4.41 5.52 -12.81
C PRO A 79 -3.40 4.63 -13.55
N LEU A 80 -3.15 3.40 -13.07
CA LEU A 80 -2.27 2.45 -13.75
C LEU A 80 -2.79 2.02 -15.13
N ARG A 81 -4.12 1.99 -15.32
CA ARG A 81 -4.74 1.75 -16.65
C ARG A 81 -4.51 2.92 -17.59
N GLU A 82 -4.60 4.16 -17.10
CA GLU A 82 -4.42 5.37 -17.88
C GLU A 82 -2.95 5.60 -18.27
N ILE A 83 -1.99 5.16 -17.44
CA ILE A 83 -0.56 5.25 -17.76
C ILE A 83 -0.27 4.53 -19.07
N GLY A 84 -0.86 3.37 -19.30
CA GLY A 84 -0.74 2.69 -20.58
C GLY A 84 -1.21 3.55 -21.77
N ALA A 85 -2.21 4.40 -21.58
CA ALA A 85 -2.75 5.25 -22.60
C ALA A 85 -2.00 6.60 -22.74
N THR A 86 -1.43 7.12 -21.65
CA THR A 86 -0.80 8.45 -21.56
C THR A 86 0.71 8.43 -21.53
N THR A 87 1.35 7.24 -21.35
CA THR A 87 2.80 7.14 -21.28
C THR A 87 3.41 7.63 -22.58
N SER A 88 4.22 8.69 -22.47
CA SER A 88 5.02 9.26 -23.55
C SER A 88 6.12 8.32 -24.07
N VAL A 89 6.21 7.11 -23.55
CA VAL A 89 7.13 6.09 -24.05
C VAL A 89 6.59 5.60 -25.38
N GLY A 90 7.25 6.03 -26.47
CA GLY A 90 6.86 5.70 -27.86
C GLY A 90 6.70 4.20 -28.11
N ALA A 91 7.26 3.37 -27.25
CA ALA A 91 7.10 1.93 -27.22
C ALA A 91 5.65 1.46 -26.98
N TYR A 92 4.92 2.10 -26.08
CA TYR A 92 3.53 1.71 -25.79
C TYR A 92 2.60 1.93 -26.99
N LYS A 93 2.89 2.95 -27.79
CA LYS A 93 2.15 3.25 -29.04
C LYS A 93 2.39 2.22 -30.14
N ARG A 94 3.46 1.44 -30.06
CA ARG A 94 3.78 0.35 -31.02
C ARG A 94 3.04 -0.94 -30.71
N LEU A 95 2.48 -1.06 -29.50
CA LEU A 95 1.72 -2.23 -29.08
C LEU A 95 0.29 -2.19 -29.63
N GLY A 96 -0.17 -3.32 -30.14
CA GLY A 96 -1.57 -3.47 -30.52
C GLY A 96 -2.53 -3.42 -29.30
N PRO A 97 -3.83 -3.12 -29.53
CA PRO A 97 -4.81 -2.99 -28.44
C PRO A 97 -4.87 -4.22 -27.51
N ALA A 98 -4.73 -5.42 -28.07
CA ALA A 98 -4.73 -6.66 -27.29
C ALA A 98 -3.51 -6.75 -26.35
N GLN A 99 -2.33 -6.37 -26.84
CA GLN A 99 -1.09 -6.36 -26.05
C GLN A 99 -1.17 -5.31 -24.93
N GLN A 100 -1.66 -4.10 -25.23
CA GLN A 100 -1.87 -3.04 -24.23
C GLN A 100 -2.84 -3.51 -23.14
N LYS A 101 -3.94 -4.18 -23.51
CA LYS A 101 -4.88 -4.77 -22.54
C LYS A 101 -4.22 -5.84 -21.67
N ASN A 102 -3.41 -6.71 -22.27
CA ASN A 102 -2.69 -7.74 -21.51
C ASN A 102 -1.71 -7.11 -20.51
N LEU A 103 -0.92 -6.11 -20.93
CA LEU A 103 0.01 -5.42 -20.03
C LEU A 103 -0.72 -4.71 -18.87
N ALA A 104 -1.91 -4.14 -19.13
CA ALA A 104 -2.72 -3.55 -18.06
C ALA A 104 -3.20 -4.60 -17.04
N ILE A 105 -3.57 -5.80 -17.50
CA ILE A 105 -3.92 -6.93 -16.62
C ILE A 105 -2.71 -7.36 -15.78
N LEU A 106 -1.53 -7.46 -16.40
CA LEU A 106 -0.29 -7.81 -15.70
C LEU A 106 0.11 -6.75 -14.67
N GLY A 107 -0.04 -5.46 -15.01
CA GLY A 107 0.18 -4.36 -14.08
C GLY A 107 -0.70 -4.48 -12.83
N ARG A 108 -1.98 -4.86 -13.00
CA ARG A 108 -2.88 -5.13 -11.87
C ARG A 108 -2.46 -6.35 -11.05
N LYS A 109 -1.96 -7.42 -11.70
CA LYS A 109 -1.42 -8.59 -10.98
C LYS A 109 -0.22 -8.19 -10.09
N ILE A 110 0.69 -7.36 -10.61
CA ILE A 110 1.82 -6.82 -9.82
C ILE A 110 1.31 -5.99 -8.63
N LEU A 111 0.34 -5.10 -8.86
CA LEU A 111 -0.24 -4.29 -7.78
C LEU A 111 -0.86 -5.17 -6.70
N ASN A 112 -1.62 -6.20 -7.07
CA ASN A 112 -2.20 -7.13 -6.13
C ASN A 112 -1.12 -7.92 -5.34
N ALA A 113 -0.05 -8.33 -6.01
CA ALA A 113 1.09 -8.97 -5.35
C ALA A 113 1.76 -8.02 -4.33
N ILE A 114 1.94 -6.73 -4.67
CA ILE A 114 2.44 -5.71 -3.74
C ILE A 114 1.51 -5.57 -2.53
N ILE A 115 0.21 -5.43 -2.76
CA ILE A 115 -0.79 -5.28 -1.69
C ILE A 115 -0.72 -6.47 -0.74
N CYS A 116 -0.74 -7.69 -1.29
CA CYS A 116 -0.68 -8.92 -0.49
C CYS A 116 0.65 -9.04 0.27
N TYR A 117 1.79 -8.74 -0.38
CA TYR A 117 3.13 -8.79 0.22
C TYR A 117 3.27 -7.84 1.42
N VAL A 118 2.70 -6.64 1.31
CA VAL A 118 2.73 -5.62 2.38
C VAL A 118 1.76 -5.98 3.50
N SER A 119 0.54 -6.42 3.17
CA SER A 119 -0.54 -6.63 4.14
C SER A 119 -0.51 -7.99 4.85
N GLU A 120 0.00 -9.03 4.19
CA GLU A 120 -0.06 -10.42 4.66
C GLU A 120 1.34 -11.06 4.75
N PRO A 121 2.08 -10.87 5.87
CA PRO A 121 3.44 -11.41 6.01
C PRO A 121 3.55 -12.91 5.77
N ALA A 122 2.50 -13.67 6.08
CA ALA A 122 2.46 -15.13 5.86
C ALA A 122 2.43 -15.53 4.38
N LYS A 123 1.99 -14.63 3.49
CA LYS A 123 1.87 -14.87 2.04
C LYS A 123 2.97 -14.22 1.22
N ARG A 124 4.02 -13.71 1.85
CA ARG A 124 5.08 -12.97 1.15
C ARG A 124 5.75 -13.78 0.04
N GLU A 125 6.11 -15.03 0.31
CA GLU A 125 6.77 -15.86 -0.70
C GLU A 125 5.84 -16.18 -1.89
N GLU A 126 4.56 -16.42 -1.63
CA GLU A 126 3.54 -16.60 -2.67
C GLU A 126 3.40 -15.35 -3.53
N SER A 127 3.33 -14.18 -2.89
CA SER A 127 3.24 -12.89 -3.58
C SER A 127 4.47 -12.59 -4.43
N LEU A 128 5.68 -12.91 -3.95
CA LEU A 128 6.90 -12.78 -4.73
C LEU A 128 6.94 -13.74 -5.92
N SER A 129 6.49 -15.00 -5.74
CA SER A 129 6.37 -15.94 -6.85
C SER A 129 5.45 -15.40 -7.93
N GLN A 130 4.28 -14.90 -7.55
CA GLN A 130 3.31 -14.31 -8.46
C GLN A 130 3.89 -13.07 -9.18
N ALA A 131 4.64 -12.22 -8.49
CA ALA A 131 5.29 -11.07 -9.09
C ALA A 131 6.35 -11.46 -10.11
N ARG A 132 7.18 -12.46 -9.79
CA ARG A 132 8.20 -13.03 -10.70
C ARG A 132 7.56 -13.61 -11.97
N GLU A 133 6.53 -14.44 -11.81
CA GLU A 133 5.79 -15.02 -12.95
C GLU A 133 5.18 -13.93 -13.83
N THR A 134 4.56 -12.93 -13.20
CA THR A 134 3.96 -11.80 -13.92
C THR A 134 5.02 -10.97 -14.64
N GLY A 135 6.19 -10.76 -14.03
CA GLY A 135 7.34 -10.10 -14.68
C GLY A 135 7.81 -10.86 -15.92
N ALA A 136 7.93 -12.19 -15.83
CA ALA A 136 8.30 -13.03 -16.96
C ALA A 136 7.28 -12.96 -18.10
N GLU A 137 5.95 -12.96 -17.80
CA GLU A 137 4.90 -12.76 -18.80
C GLU A 137 5.05 -11.40 -19.50
N PHE A 138 5.33 -10.32 -18.74
CA PHE A 138 5.62 -8.98 -19.28
C PHE A 138 6.79 -9.03 -20.29
N GLY A 139 7.91 -9.62 -19.89
CA GLY A 139 9.10 -9.74 -20.73
C GLY A 139 8.84 -10.48 -22.04
N THR A 140 8.08 -11.56 -21.97
CA THR A 140 7.72 -12.37 -23.14
C THR A 140 6.85 -11.57 -24.13
N ILE A 141 5.79 -10.91 -23.65
CA ILE A 141 4.90 -10.10 -24.51
C ILE A 141 5.67 -8.97 -25.18
N LEU A 142 6.55 -8.27 -24.46
CA LEU A 142 7.31 -7.15 -25.01
C LEU A 142 8.36 -7.62 -26.02
N ALA A 143 9.00 -8.76 -25.80
CA ALA A 143 9.92 -9.38 -26.74
C ALA A 143 9.20 -9.82 -28.05
N GLU A 144 8.05 -10.46 -27.92
CA GLU A 144 7.19 -10.85 -29.08
C GLU A 144 6.73 -9.64 -29.90
N ALA A 145 6.44 -8.54 -29.20
CA ALA A 145 6.11 -7.26 -29.84
C ALA A 145 7.34 -6.54 -30.44
N ARG A 146 8.54 -7.10 -30.29
CA ARG A 146 9.82 -6.50 -30.73
C ARG A 146 10.04 -5.08 -30.17
N VAL A 147 9.53 -4.82 -28.97
CA VAL A 147 9.83 -3.59 -28.24
C VAL A 147 11.28 -3.66 -27.72
N PRO A 148 12.13 -2.66 -27.96
CA PRO A 148 13.51 -2.68 -27.45
C PRO A 148 13.55 -2.92 -25.93
N LEU A 149 14.55 -3.64 -25.42
CA LEU A 149 14.64 -3.96 -24.00
C LEU A 149 14.67 -2.70 -23.11
N THR A 150 15.37 -1.65 -23.55
CA THR A 150 15.40 -0.36 -22.85
C THR A 150 14.01 0.25 -22.70
N ASP A 151 13.22 0.22 -23.78
CA ASP A 151 11.85 0.72 -23.79
C ASP A 151 10.93 -0.18 -22.94
N SER A 152 11.18 -1.49 -22.95
CA SER A 152 10.46 -2.48 -22.13
C SER A 152 10.65 -2.21 -20.63
N ILE A 153 11.89 -1.92 -20.22
CA ILE A 153 12.20 -1.53 -18.84
C ILE A 153 11.50 -0.21 -18.49
N GLN A 154 11.50 0.78 -19.39
CA GLN A 154 10.81 2.06 -19.17
C GLN A 154 9.31 1.88 -19.02
N VAL A 155 8.68 1.05 -19.87
CA VAL A 155 7.26 0.71 -19.77
C VAL A 155 6.96 0.11 -18.40
N PHE A 156 7.75 -0.85 -17.94
CA PHE A 156 7.56 -1.48 -16.63
C PHE A 156 7.76 -0.49 -15.48
N THR A 157 8.85 0.26 -15.49
CA THR A 157 9.18 1.19 -14.40
C THR A 157 8.23 2.39 -14.34
N SER A 158 7.55 2.75 -15.45
CA SER A 158 6.53 3.80 -15.43
C SER A 158 5.36 3.49 -14.50
N HIS A 159 5.09 2.22 -14.21
CA HIS A 159 4.07 1.79 -13.25
C HIS A 159 4.48 2.01 -11.79
N ARG A 160 5.78 2.19 -11.51
CA ARG A 160 6.29 2.43 -10.15
C ARG A 160 5.91 3.82 -9.63
N ALA A 161 5.94 4.83 -10.49
CA ALA A 161 5.72 6.21 -10.09
C ALA A 161 4.36 6.45 -9.41
N PRO A 162 3.20 5.99 -9.93
CA PRO A 162 1.91 6.16 -9.26
C PRO A 162 1.81 5.44 -7.92
N ILE A 163 2.44 4.28 -7.80
CA ILE A 163 2.46 3.51 -6.55
C ILE A 163 3.21 4.31 -5.47
N ILE A 164 4.40 4.79 -5.79
CA ILE A 164 5.20 5.62 -4.87
C ILE A 164 4.50 6.95 -4.58
N GLU A 165 3.89 7.60 -5.58
CA GLU A 165 3.15 8.85 -5.39
C GLU A 165 1.93 8.67 -4.47
N SER A 166 1.23 7.53 -4.55
CA SER A 166 0.14 7.20 -3.63
C SER A 166 0.63 7.08 -2.19
N VAL A 167 1.77 6.41 -1.97
CA VAL A 167 2.42 6.32 -0.67
C VAL A 167 2.85 7.71 -0.18
N ALA A 168 3.52 8.49 -1.04
CA ALA A 168 3.98 9.84 -0.71
C ALA A 168 2.81 10.79 -0.41
N THR A 169 1.70 10.69 -1.13
CA THR A 169 0.49 11.48 -0.88
C THR A 169 -0.13 11.13 0.46
N MET A 170 -0.16 9.85 0.82
CA MET A 170 -0.64 9.40 2.11
C MET A 170 0.23 9.93 3.26
N MET A 171 1.55 9.96 3.07
CA MET A 171 2.48 10.57 4.03
C MET A 171 2.26 12.08 4.20
N ARG A 172 1.98 12.80 3.10
CA ARG A 172 1.69 14.25 3.14
C ARG A 172 0.35 14.60 3.79
N GLN A 173 -0.67 13.77 3.59
CA GLN A 173 -2.03 14.01 4.13
C GLN A 173 -2.16 13.67 5.62
N ARG A 174 -1.26 12.87 6.15
CA ARG A 174 -1.19 12.56 7.57
C ARG A 174 -0.05 13.35 8.19
N GLU A 175 -0.36 14.18 9.20
CA GLU A 175 0.66 14.87 10.00
C GLU A 175 1.62 13.91 10.71
N VAL A 176 1.28 12.62 10.74
CA VAL A 176 2.08 11.56 11.36
C VAL A 176 2.46 10.52 10.30
N VAL A 177 3.74 10.50 9.94
CA VAL A 177 4.33 9.41 9.16
C VAL A 177 4.40 8.18 10.06
N THR A 178 3.55 7.18 9.80
CA THR A 178 3.58 5.94 10.58
C THR A 178 4.76 5.07 10.15
N GLU A 179 5.40 4.40 11.12
CA GLU A 179 6.48 3.45 10.87
C GLU A 179 6.07 2.38 9.83
N SER A 180 4.80 1.99 9.83
CA SER A 180 4.23 1.03 8.87
C SER A 180 4.30 1.49 7.43
N ILE A 181 4.06 2.80 7.16
CA ILE A 181 4.15 3.37 5.81
C ILE A 181 5.60 3.41 5.35
N LEU A 182 6.52 3.83 6.23
CA LEU A 182 7.95 3.81 5.93
C LEU A 182 8.46 2.41 5.66
N ALA A 183 8.03 1.43 6.46
CA ALA A 183 8.41 0.03 6.30
C ALA A 183 7.82 -0.61 5.02
N ALA A 184 6.75 -0.06 4.45
CA ALA A 184 6.16 -0.58 3.23
C ALA A 184 6.96 -0.22 1.97
N ILE A 185 7.68 0.91 1.96
CA ILE A 185 8.44 1.36 0.78
C ILE A 185 9.45 0.30 0.30
N PRO A 186 10.36 -0.21 1.14
CA PRO A 186 11.30 -1.24 0.70
C PRO A 186 10.61 -2.55 0.31
N LEU A 187 9.44 -2.87 0.88
CA LEU A 187 8.66 -4.05 0.50
C LEU A 187 8.05 -3.89 -0.90
N ILE A 188 7.56 -2.71 -1.24
CA ILE A 188 7.07 -2.39 -2.58
C ILE A 188 8.21 -2.49 -3.60
N ASP A 189 9.36 -1.92 -3.27
CA ASP A 189 10.55 -1.95 -4.13
C ASP A 189 11.02 -3.38 -4.38
N ASP A 190 11.06 -4.24 -3.36
CA ASP A 190 11.46 -5.64 -3.48
C ASP A 190 10.58 -6.39 -4.49
N VAL A 191 9.26 -6.27 -4.39
CA VAL A 191 8.32 -6.89 -5.33
C VAL A 191 8.54 -6.40 -6.77
N MET A 192 8.71 -5.09 -6.95
CA MET A 192 8.94 -4.48 -8.27
C MET A 192 10.27 -4.91 -8.87
N ASP A 193 11.32 -4.95 -8.08
CA ASP A 193 12.67 -5.34 -8.52
C ASP A 193 12.71 -6.82 -8.90
N GLN A 194 12.08 -7.70 -8.12
CA GLN A 194 11.96 -9.13 -8.43
C GLN A 194 11.22 -9.36 -9.77
N ALA A 195 10.10 -8.67 -9.98
CA ALA A 195 9.35 -8.76 -11.23
C ALA A 195 10.15 -8.21 -12.41
N LEU A 196 10.90 -7.10 -12.24
CA LEU A 196 11.75 -6.52 -13.28
C LEU A 196 12.88 -7.46 -13.69
N VAL A 197 13.51 -8.12 -12.74
CA VAL A 197 14.58 -9.09 -13.02
C VAL A 197 14.07 -10.23 -13.89
N GLU A 198 12.89 -10.78 -13.57
CA GLU A 198 12.29 -11.86 -14.34
C GLU A 198 11.78 -11.38 -15.72
N LEU A 199 11.30 -10.15 -15.83
CA LEU A 199 11.00 -9.52 -17.12
C LEU A 199 12.23 -9.52 -18.03
N VAL A 200 13.37 -9.05 -17.52
CA VAL A 200 14.61 -8.99 -18.32
C VAL A 200 15.07 -10.38 -18.74
N LYS A 201 15.04 -11.36 -17.84
CA LYS A 201 15.42 -12.75 -18.14
C LYS A 201 14.54 -13.35 -19.24
N ALA A 202 13.22 -13.24 -19.09
CA ALA A 202 12.26 -13.79 -20.05
C ALA A 202 12.36 -13.09 -21.42
N TYR A 203 12.51 -11.76 -21.41
CA TYR A 203 12.76 -11.00 -22.63
C TYR A 203 14.00 -11.49 -23.39
N GLN A 204 15.13 -11.63 -22.68
CA GLN A 204 16.38 -12.08 -23.29
C GLN A 204 16.29 -13.52 -23.80
N ALA A 205 15.63 -14.40 -23.08
CA ALA A 205 15.40 -15.78 -23.51
C ALA A 205 14.59 -15.83 -24.82
N LYS A 206 13.50 -15.05 -24.87
CA LYS A 206 12.60 -14.99 -26.03
C LYS A 206 13.25 -14.31 -27.24
N ALA A 207 14.07 -13.30 -27.03
CA ALA A 207 14.78 -12.58 -28.12
C ALA A 207 15.89 -13.41 -28.79
N ARG A 208 16.32 -14.50 -28.14
CA ARG A 208 17.34 -15.43 -28.69
C ARG A 208 16.74 -16.62 -29.43
N SER A 209 15.42 -16.84 -29.29
CA SER A 209 14.66 -17.91 -29.93
C SER A 209 14.14 -17.46 -31.29
#